data_38315d5cc9e551ffe8f284686d090e6e
#
_entry.id   38315d5cc9e551ffe8f284686d090e6e
#
_cell.length_a   1.000
_cell.length_b   1.000
_cell.length_c   1.000
_cell.angle_alpha   90.00
_cell.angle_beta   90.00
_cell.angle_gamma   90.00
#
_symmetry.space_group_name_H-M   'P 1'
#
loop_
_entity.id
_entity.type
_entity.pdbx_description
1 polymer ?
#
loop_
_entity_poly.entity_id
_entity_poly.type
_entity_poly.pdbx_seq_one_letter_code
_entity_poly.pdbx_strand_id
1 'polypeptide(L)'
;MDSFGNDIFAERETLFVEVILPLSLAINYTYRVPFDLNDQVAIGKRVVVQFGKHKIYTALISAISKNPPGVYEAKYLIDIIDSEPIVTPTQLKFWSWMTNYYMCNEGDVMSAALPASLKLASETILVLRDDFTDEILLTEKEEIIISALKKQEKLTVNDVSKLLGQKTIYPIINHLLEKELILVAEEVVQKYKPLLKSFVTLNDFYTDEENLKELFNVLEKAPKQLDALLAYLKLQKLNLPISKEQLLEESNCGVSALKSLTDKEIFKVMKRPVSRLANHDEEFSVNFQLNPGQQTALKLINQSFEEKDVVLLHGVTASGKTQVYIKLIEEIIQNTDGQVLFLLPEIALTTQIVERIKHYFGNAIGVYHSKFNNSERVEIWNKVRTGAYKVILGARSAVFLPFQHLKLIVVDEEHEPSYKQYDPAPRYQARDASIYLAHLHQAKVILGSATPSLESYYNALQGKYGLVEMKERFGGVQLPNQQVVSIAEETKRKTMVSYFSSVLIKDIDLALSKKEQVVLFQNRRGYATILICATCGYTPKCVNCDVSLTYHKSSGKLHCHYCGFQ
;
A
#
# COMPACT_ATOMS: atom_id res chain seq x y z
N MET A 1 -51.90 23.58 38.42
CA MET A 1 -51.68 22.15 38.15
C MET A 1 -50.53 22.07 37.15
N ASP A 2 -49.40 21.66 37.67
CA ASP A 2 -48.09 21.92 37.14
C ASP A 2 -47.71 20.93 36.05
N SER A 3 -47.36 21.48 34.90
CA SER A 3 -46.75 20.75 33.78
C SER A 3 -45.24 20.88 33.86
N PHE A 4 -44.65 20.40 34.94
CA PHE A 4 -43.20 20.27 35.05
C PHE A 4 -42.83 18.81 35.38
N GLY A 5 -42.09 18.21 34.50
CA GLY A 5 -41.30 17.06 34.86
C GLY A 5 -41.78 15.72 34.38
N ASN A 6 -41.25 15.29 33.23
CA ASN A 6 -40.97 13.87 33.00
C ASN A 6 -39.86 13.61 31.97
N ASP A 7 -38.94 14.59 31.71
CA ASP A 7 -37.82 14.37 30.75
C ASP A 7 -36.41 14.48 31.38
N ILE A 8 -36.28 14.40 32.71
CA ILE A 8 -34.97 14.66 33.35
C ILE A 8 -34.19 13.38 33.70
N PHE A 9 -34.78 12.20 33.57
CA PHE A 9 -34.08 10.94 33.81
C PHE A 9 -34.21 9.97 32.61
N ALA A 10 -33.75 10.37 31.44
CA ALA A 10 -33.34 9.35 30.49
C ALA A 10 -32.26 8.51 31.19
N GLU A 11 -32.50 7.21 31.39
CA GLU A 11 -31.54 6.29 32.00
C GLU A 11 -30.23 6.38 31.21
N ARG A 12 -29.20 7.00 31.82
CA ARG A 12 -27.89 7.17 31.20
C ARG A 12 -27.19 5.81 31.12
N GLU A 13 -27.28 5.17 29.97
CA GLU A 13 -26.59 3.90 29.75
C GLU A 13 -25.05 4.05 29.81
N THR A 14 -24.41 3.24 30.64
CA THR A 14 -22.95 3.14 30.67
C THR A 14 -22.52 2.16 29.60
N LEU A 15 -21.70 2.63 28.65
CA LEU A 15 -21.10 1.79 27.64
C LEU A 15 -19.64 1.46 27.96
N PHE A 16 -19.24 0.28 27.55
CA PHE A 16 -17.88 -0.22 27.62
C PHE A 16 -17.41 -0.63 26.22
N VAL A 17 -16.14 -0.39 25.91
CA VAL A 17 -15.52 -0.78 24.66
C VAL A 17 -14.33 -1.69 24.94
N GLU A 18 -14.27 -2.81 24.24
CA GLU A 18 -13.08 -3.62 24.16
C GLU A 18 -12.18 -3.06 23.06
N VAL A 19 -10.90 -2.93 23.32
CA VAL A 19 -9.95 -2.31 22.39
C VAL A 19 -8.73 -3.17 22.14
N ILE A 20 -8.27 -3.16 20.89
CA ILE A 20 -6.99 -3.72 20.46
C ILE A 20 -5.94 -2.63 20.57
N LEU A 21 -4.92 -2.88 21.39
CA LEU A 21 -3.74 -2.02 21.52
C LEU A 21 -2.65 -2.46 20.52
N PRO A 22 -1.83 -1.55 19.97
CA PRO A 22 -0.71 -1.92 19.08
C PRO A 22 0.48 -2.52 19.86
N LEU A 23 0.18 -3.46 20.74
CA LEU A 23 1.11 -4.14 21.65
C LEU A 23 0.85 -5.64 21.59
N SER A 24 1.90 -6.44 21.76
CA SER A 24 1.78 -7.91 21.81
C SER A 24 1.21 -8.34 23.19
N LEU A 25 -0.11 -8.24 23.33
CA LEU A 25 -0.84 -8.58 24.57
C LEU A 25 -1.75 -9.78 24.32
N ALA A 26 -1.77 -10.71 25.28
CA ALA A 26 -2.54 -11.95 25.16
C ALA A 26 -4.06 -11.73 25.23
N ILE A 27 -4.51 -10.60 25.75
CA ILE A 27 -5.93 -10.24 25.89
C ILE A 27 -6.15 -8.78 25.48
N ASN A 28 -7.35 -8.48 25.01
CA ASN A 28 -7.81 -7.12 24.82
C ASN A 28 -8.28 -6.52 26.15
N TYR A 29 -8.29 -5.19 26.23
CA TYR A 29 -8.70 -4.48 27.43
C TYR A 29 -9.96 -3.68 27.22
N THR A 30 -10.82 -3.67 28.25
CA THR A 30 -12.09 -2.96 28.25
C THR A 30 -11.93 -1.59 28.91
N TYR A 31 -12.47 -0.56 28.26
CA TYR A 31 -12.51 0.81 28.76
C TYR A 31 -13.96 1.28 28.89
N ARG A 32 -14.21 2.14 29.87
CA ARG A 32 -15.51 2.80 30.05
C ARG A 32 -15.60 4.00 29.12
N VAL A 33 -16.74 4.17 28.47
CA VAL A 33 -17.00 5.32 27.59
C VAL A 33 -17.52 6.49 28.45
N PRO A 34 -16.93 7.71 28.33
CA PRO A 34 -17.57 8.92 28.86
C PRO A 34 -18.93 9.12 28.22
N PHE A 35 -19.91 9.56 29.01
CA PHE A 35 -21.29 9.65 28.56
C PHE A 35 -21.47 10.51 27.29
N ASP A 36 -20.78 11.61 27.21
CA ASP A 36 -20.79 12.58 26.08
C ASP A 36 -20.24 11.98 24.78
N LEU A 37 -19.57 10.83 24.85
CA LEU A 37 -19.01 10.13 23.69
C LEU A 37 -19.82 8.88 23.29
N ASN A 38 -20.89 8.54 24.02
CA ASN A 38 -21.68 7.33 23.76
C ASN A 38 -22.19 7.26 22.31
N ASP A 39 -22.70 8.37 21.77
CA ASP A 39 -23.25 8.43 20.41
C ASP A 39 -22.18 8.37 19.30
N GLN A 40 -20.92 8.54 19.66
CA GLN A 40 -19.80 8.54 18.72
C GLN A 40 -19.10 7.20 18.64
N VAL A 41 -19.39 6.27 19.55
CA VAL A 41 -18.72 4.96 19.61
C VAL A 41 -19.17 4.06 18.47
N ALA A 42 -18.22 3.50 17.73
CA ALA A 42 -18.48 2.47 16.73
C ALA A 42 -17.29 1.50 16.61
N ILE A 43 -17.58 0.24 16.32
CA ILE A 43 -16.54 -0.77 16.04
C ILE A 43 -15.69 -0.33 14.85
N GLY A 44 -14.36 -0.47 14.96
CA GLY A 44 -13.42 -0.06 13.93
C GLY A 44 -12.97 1.40 13.99
N LYS A 45 -13.44 2.19 14.95
CA LYS A 45 -12.92 3.53 15.25
C LYS A 45 -11.72 3.46 16.17
N ARG A 46 -10.80 4.41 16.00
CA ARG A 46 -9.65 4.59 16.91
C ARG A 46 -10.05 5.43 18.10
N VAL A 47 -9.53 5.02 19.25
CA VAL A 47 -9.70 5.71 20.53
C VAL A 47 -8.36 5.96 21.19
N VAL A 48 -8.30 6.98 22.01
CA VAL A 48 -7.16 7.31 22.85
C VAL A 48 -7.39 6.72 24.23
N VAL A 49 -6.47 5.85 24.66
CA VAL A 49 -6.58 5.17 25.95
C VAL A 49 -5.29 5.24 26.75
N GLN A 50 -5.41 5.29 28.08
CA GLN A 50 -4.28 5.17 28.96
C GLN A 50 -4.05 3.69 29.32
N PHE A 51 -2.89 3.14 28.93
CA PHE A 51 -2.48 1.80 29.31
C PHE A 51 -1.28 1.85 30.29
N GLY A 52 -1.36 1.07 31.37
CA GLY A 52 -0.41 1.17 32.47
C GLY A 52 -0.57 2.47 33.29
N LYS A 53 0.54 2.97 33.87
CA LYS A 53 0.49 4.13 34.79
C LYS A 53 0.45 5.47 34.04
N HIS A 54 1.19 5.60 32.93
CA HIS A 54 1.41 6.90 32.27
C HIS A 54 1.36 6.87 30.74
N LYS A 55 1.39 5.68 30.10
CA LYS A 55 1.47 5.58 28.64
C LYS A 55 0.10 5.73 28.01
N ILE A 56 0.05 6.52 26.95
CA ILE A 56 -1.17 6.75 26.16
C ILE A 56 -0.96 6.13 24.77
N TYR A 57 -1.97 5.43 24.28
CA TYR A 57 -1.94 4.75 22.99
C TYR A 57 -3.19 5.07 22.19
N THR A 58 -3.04 5.08 20.88
CA THR A 58 -4.16 4.91 19.98
C THR A 58 -4.50 3.43 19.91
N ALA A 59 -5.72 3.08 20.27
CA ALA A 59 -6.27 1.74 20.23
C ALA A 59 -7.46 1.67 19.28
N LEU A 60 -7.86 0.47 18.87
CA LEU A 60 -8.97 0.24 17.96
C LEU A 60 -10.13 -0.44 18.70
N ILE A 61 -11.36 0.07 18.58
CA ILE A 61 -12.55 -0.56 19.15
C ILE A 61 -12.85 -1.86 18.41
N SER A 62 -12.82 -2.98 19.12
CA SER A 62 -13.16 -4.32 18.60
C SER A 62 -14.58 -4.77 18.97
N ALA A 63 -15.07 -4.37 20.15
CA ALA A 63 -16.42 -4.69 20.61
C ALA A 63 -16.98 -3.59 21.50
N ILE A 64 -18.32 -3.54 21.59
CA ILE A 64 -19.07 -2.62 22.45
C ILE A 64 -19.99 -3.46 23.33
N SER A 65 -20.03 -3.18 24.63
CA SER A 65 -20.90 -3.88 25.59
C SER A 65 -21.44 -2.93 26.65
N LYS A 66 -22.47 -3.39 27.37
CA LYS A 66 -23.02 -2.72 28.57
C LYS A 66 -22.44 -3.31 29.86
N ASN A 67 -21.66 -4.39 29.75
CA ASN A 67 -21.12 -5.12 30.89
C ASN A 67 -19.69 -4.66 31.22
N PRO A 68 -19.40 -4.31 32.49
CA PRO A 68 -18.05 -4.02 32.92
C PRO A 68 -17.18 -5.30 32.92
N PRO A 69 -15.84 -5.18 32.84
CA PRO A 69 -14.94 -6.32 33.01
C PRO A 69 -15.03 -6.87 34.43
N GLY A 70 -15.04 -8.21 34.55
CA GLY A 70 -15.20 -8.87 35.85
C GLY A 70 -13.94 -8.88 36.75
N VAL A 71 -12.77 -8.58 36.20
CA VAL A 71 -11.48 -8.81 36.86
C VAL A 71 -10.78 -7.53 37.29
N TYR A 72 -11.12 -6.38 36.70
CA TYR A 72 -10.52 -5.10 36.98
C TYR A 72 -11.52 -3.96 36.78
N GLU A 73 -11.22 -2.79 37.37
CA GLU A 73 -12.00 -1.58 37.14
C GLU A 73 -11.62 -0.95 35.79
N ALA A 74 -12.60 -0.75 34.91
CA ALA A 74 -12.37 -0.16 33.61
C ALA A 74 -12.07 1.33 33.73
N LYS A 75 -10.90 1.75 33.21
CA LYS A 75 -10.58 3.17 33.05
C LYS A 75 -11.45 3.78 31.96
N TYR A 76 -11.65 5.11 32.05
CA TYR A 76 -12.28 5.84 30.95
C TYR A 76 -11.37 5.92 29.74
N LEU A 77 -11.92 5.78 28.55
CA LEU A 77 -11.22 6.24 27.34
C LEU A 77 -11.07 7.77 27.38
N ILE A 78 -10.05 8.28 26.71
CA ILE A 78 -9.72 9.70 26.75
C ILE A 78 -10.46 10.44 25.64
N ASP A 79 -10.50 9.87 24.42
CA ASP A 79 -11.06 10.52 23.23
C ASP A 79 -11.35 9.50 22.12
N ILE A 80 -12.22 9.90 21.17
CA ILE A 80 -12.47 9.17 19.92
C ILE A 80 -11.86 9.99 18.78
N ILE A 81 -10.97 9.38 17.98
CA ILE A 81 -10.20 10.08 16.97
C ILE A 81 -10.99 10.25 15.67
N ASP A 82 -11.70 9.18 15.27
CA ASP A 82 -12.28 9.05 13.94
C ASP A 82 -13.76 9.44 13.93
N SER A 83 -14.18 10.19 12.90
CA SER A 83 -15.61 10.42 12.61
C SER A 83 -16.28 9.13 12.11
N GLU A 84 -15.57 8.36 11.27
CA GLU A 84 -16.01 7.11 10.65
C GLU A 84 -15.04 5.96 10.98
N PRO A 85 -15.50 4.69 11.03
CA PRO A 85 -14.61 3.54 11.21
C PRO A 85 -13.52 3.47 10.15
N ILE A 86 -12.27 3.28 10.57
CA ILE A 86 -11.12 3.08 9.67
C ILE A 86 -10.85 1.61 9.36
N VAL A 87 -11.37 0.70 10.18
CA VAL A 87 -11.27 -0.75 10.03
C VAL A 87 -12.68 -1.33 9.96
N THR A 88 -12.90 -2.24 9.01
CA THR A 88 -14.20 -2.87 8.80
C THR A 88 -14.42 -4.05 9.76
N PRO A 89 -15.67 -4.43 10.05
CA PRO A 89 -15.94 -5.65 10.81
C PRO A 89 -15.36 -6.93 10.17
N THR A 90 -15.30 -6.98 8.84
CA THR A 90 -14.69 -8.09 8.09
C THR A 90 -13.19 -8.16 8.34
N GLN A 91 -12.50 -7.02 8.38
CA GLN A 91 -11.07 -6.97 8.75
C GLN A 91 -10.84 -7.46 10.18
N LEU A 92 -11.67 -7.09 11.14
CA LEU A 92 -11.53 -7.58 12.52
C LEU A 92 -11.70 -9.10 12.61
N LYS A 93 -12.65 -9.69 11.86
CA LYS A 93 -12.77 -11.15 11.73
C LYS A 93 -11.52 -11.79 11.10
N PHE A 94 -10.96 -11.13 10.10
CA PHE A 94 -9.73 -11.57 9.46
C PHE A 94 -8.53 -11.51 10.43
N TRP A 95 -8.41 -10.44 11.23
CA TRP A 95 -7.36 -10.31 12.24
C TRP A 95 -7.48 -11.36 13.35
N SER A 96 -8.68 -11.61 13.84
CA SER A 96 -8.94 -12.65 14.83
C SER A 96 -8.58 -14.05 14.30
N TRP A 97 -8.91 -14.34 13.03
CA TRP A 97 -8.46 -15.59 12.41
C TRP A 97 -6.94 -15.66 12.30
N MET A 98 -6.27 -14.58 11.88
CA MET A 98 -4.80 -14.54 11.82
C MET A 98 -4.16 -14.81 13.19
N THR A 99 -4.69 -14.23 14.24
CA THR A 99 -4.24 -14.43 15.61
C THR A 99 -4.25 -15.90 15.98
N ASN A 100 -5.36 -16.58 15.73
CA ASN A 100 -5.52 -17.98 16.04
C ASN A 100 -4.67 -18.89 15.13
N TYR A 101 -4.68 -18.64 13.83
CA TYR A 101 -4.00 -19.50 12.85
C TYR A 101 -2.48 -19.39 12.90
N TYR A 102 -1.94 -18.16 13.09
CA TYR A 102 -0.50 -17.90 13.14
C TYR A 102 0.04 -17.77 14.56
N MET A 103 -0.76 -18.04 15.58
CA MET A 103 -0.38 -18.05 17.01
C MET A 103 0.35 -16.75 17.42
N CYS A 104 -0.32 -15.62 17.21
CA CYS A 104 0.14 -14.28 17.58
C CYS A 104 -0.97 -13.52 18.31
N ASN A 105 -0.75 -12.28 18.67
CA ASN A 105 -1.74 -11.45 19.36
C ASN A 105 -2.42 -10.46 18.38
N GLU A 106 -3.64 -10.01 18.69
CA GLU A 106 -4.34 -9.05 17.82
C GLU A 106 -3.59 -7.73 17.67
N GLY A 107 -2.89 -7.29 18.71
CA GLY A 107 -2.01 -6.12 18.66
C GLY A 107 -0.84 -6.27 17.67
N ASP A 108 -0.31 -7.49 17.49
CA ASP A 108 0.71 -7.77 16.48
C ASP A 108 0.12 -7.62 15.08
N VAL A 109 -1.11 -8.14 14.87
CA VAL A 109 -1.83 -8.01 13.59
C VAL A 109 -2.17 -6.56 13.30
N MET A 110 -2.69 -5.81 14.28
CA MET A 110 -2.94 -4.38 14.16
C MET A 110 -1.66 -3.61 13.78
N SER A 111 -0.55 -3.97 14.40
CA SER A 111 0.76 -3.33 14.15
C SER A 111 1.28 -3.57 12.73
N ALA A 112 1.02 -4.75 12.17
CA ALA A 112 1.38 -5.09 10.80
C ALA A 112 0.42 -4.47 9.76
N ALA A 113 -0.87 -4.36 10.09
CA ALA A 113 -1.92 -3.91 9.19
C ALA A 113 -1.95 -2.40 9.03
N LEU A 114 -1.96 -1.65 10.13
CA LEU A 114 -2.15 -0.21 10.09
C LEU A 114 -0.85 0.55 9.77
N PRO A 115 -0.90 1.58 8.92
CA PRO A 115 0.17 2.56 8.77
C PRO A 115 0.57 3.19 10.12
N ALA A 116 1.83 3.62 10.28
CA ALA A 116 2.35 4.10 11.56
C ALA A 116 1.60 5.33 12.09
N SER A 117 1.21 6.27 11.22
CA SER A 117 0.42 7.45 11.60
C SER A 117 -1.00 7.12 12.11
N LEU A 118 -1.50 5.94 11.82
CA LEU A 118 -2.78 5.48 12.37
C LEU A 118 -2.64 4.79 13.75
N LYS A 119 -1.43 4.62 14.29
CA LYS A 119 -1.12 3.94 15.57
C LYS A 119 -0.27 4.78 16.50
N LEU A 120 -0.59 6.04 16.68
CA LEU A 120 0.20 6.95 17.52
C LEU A 120 0.22 6.52 18.99
N ALA A 121 1.36 6.69 19.63
CA ALA A 121 1.55 6.52 21.08
C ALA A 121 2.19 7.77 21.68
N SER A 122 2.17 7.91 23.01
CA SER A 122 2.76 9.06 23.70
C SER A 122 4.27 9.22 23.48
N GLU A 123 4.94 8.13 23.16
CA GLU A 123 6.39 8.07 22.87
C GLU A 123 6.72 8.23 21.38
N THR A 124 5.72 8.30 20.52
CA THR A 124 5.90 8.51 19.07
C THR A 124 6.59 9.86 18.84
N ILE A 125 7.69 9.84 18.11
CA ILE A 125 8.46 11.04 17.77
C ILE A 125 7.88 11.66 16.50
N LEU A 126 7.58 12.95 16.58
CA LEU A 126 7.11 13.77 15.47
C LEU A 126 8.24 14.69 15.02
N VAL A 127 8.36 14.89 13.72
CA VAL A 127 9.35 15.80 13.10
C VAL A 127 8.64 16.69 12.08
N LEU A 128 9.16 17.89 11.89
CA LEU A 128 8.70 18.78 10.84
C LEU A 128 9.16 18.23 9.49
N ARG A 129 8.36 18.42 8.47
CA ARG A 129 8.72 18.03 7.10
C ARG A 129 9.73 19.03 6.52
N ASP A 130 10.77 18.52 5.80
CA ASP A 130 11.88 19.35 5.26
C ASP A 130 11.45 20.43 4.25
N ASP A 131 10.29 20.24 3.59
CA ASP A 131 9.74 21.13 2.59
C ASP A 131 8.54 21.94 3.10
N PHE A 132 8.47 22.14 4.42
CA PHE A 132 7.44 22.95 5.06
C PHE A 132 7.40 24.37 4.46
N THR A 133 6.21 24.82 4.02
CA THR A 133 5.96 26.19 3.57
C THR A 133 4.96 26.86 4.49
N ASP A 134 5.21 28.12 4.87
CA ASP A 134 4.37 28.89 5.81
C ASP A 134 3.01 29.33 5.20
N GLU A 135 2.64 28.86 4.00
CA GLU A 135 1.45 29.32 3.26
C GLU A 135 0.15 28.56 3.61
N ILE A 136 0.19 27.63 4.58
CA ILE A 136 -0.98 26.82 4.97
C ILE A 136 -1.66 27.43 6.17
N LEU A 137 -2.98 27.61 6.10
CA LEU A 137 -3.80 28.08 7.22
C LEU A 137 -3.74 27.07 8.38
N LEU A 138 -3.13 27.49 9.48
CA LEU A 138 -2.99 26.73 10.72
C LEU A 138 -3.95 27.28 11.77
N THR A 139 -4.46 26.42 12.62
CA THR A 139 -5.12 26.84 13.85
C THR A 139 -4.08 27.31 14.88
N GLU A 140 -4.48 28.10 15.84
CA GLU A 140 -3.60 28.60 16.91
C GLU A 140 -2.79 27.46 17.60
N LYS A 141 -3.45 26.32 17.84
CA LYS A 141 -2.82 25.14 18.44
C LYS A 141 -1.83 24.44 17.50
N GLU A 142 -2.11 24.38 16.24
CA GLU A 142 -1.21 23.84 15.20
C GLU A 142 0.04 24.71 15.05
N GLU A 143 -0.12 26.05 15.07
CA GLU A 143 1.00 26.99 15.03
C GLU A 143 1.95 26.81 16.19
N ILE A 144 1.44 26.58 17.41
CA ILE A 144 2.25 26.30 18.59
C ILE A 144 3.11 25.05 18.39
N ILE A 145 2.53 23.96 17.86
CA ILE A 145 3.25 22.71 17.59
C ILE A 145 4.33 22.91 16.53
N ILE A 146 3.97 23.54 15.40
CA ILE A 146 4.91 23.79 14.30
C ILE A 146 6.05 24.70 14.77
N SER A 147 5.75 25.76 15.54
CA SER A 147 6.76 26.66 16.07
C SER A 147 7.72 25.95 17.05
N ALA A 148 7.21 25.01 17.81
CA ALA A 148 8.04 24.18 18.70
C ALA A 148 8.93 23.20 17.91
N LEU A 149 8.39 22.56 16.86
CA LEU A 149 9.16 21.67 15.97
C LEU A 149 10.24 22.41 15.17
N LYS A 150 10.00 23.67 14.78
CA LYS A 150 11.03 24.53 14.16
C LYS A 150 12.21 24.80 15.10
N LYS A 151 11.98 24.81 16.43
CA LYS A 151 13.01 25.07 17.44
C LYS A 151 13.76 23.81 17.90
N GLN A 152 13.07 22.69 18.01
CA GLN A 152 13.59 21.48 18.68
C GLN A 152 13.83 20.29 17.73
N GLU A 153 13.56 20.45 16.43
CA GLU A 153 13.65 19.41 15.38
C GLU A 153 12.77 18.17 15.61
N LYS A 154 12.57 17.77 16.87
CA LYS A 154 11.80 16.56 17.25
C LYS A 154 10.98 16.83 18.50
N LEU A 155 9.74 16.34 18.51
CA LEU A 155 8.87 16.33 19.69
C LEU A 155 8.23 14.95 19.84
N THR A 156 8.09 14.47 21.08
CA THR A 156 7.21 13.32 21.30
C THR A 156 5.75 13.77 21.38
N VAL A 157 4.81 12.87 21.14
CA VAL A 157 3.38 13.13 21.35
C VAL A 157 3.14 13.60 22.79
N ASN A 158 3.88 13.05 23.77
CA ASN A 158 3.83 13.49 25.17
C ASN A 158 4.31 14.94 25.37
N ASP A 159 5.32 15.38 24.62
CA ASP A 159 5.80 16.77 24.69
C ASP A 159 4.77 17.74 24.12
N VAL A 160 4.09 17.36 23.04
CA VAL A 160 2.95 18.11 22.48
C VAL A 160 1.83 18.26 23.52
N SER A 161 1.52 17.20 24.28
CA SER A 161 0.53 17.25 25.36
C SER A 161 0.89 18.24 26.45
N LYS A 162 2.16 18.26 26.86
CA LYS A 162 2.68 19.21 27.85
C LYS A 162 2.67 20.65 27.31
N LEU A 163 3.06 20.82 26.05
CA LEU A 163 3.13 22.11 25.39
C LEU A 163 1.76 22.79 25.30
N LEU A 164 0.72 22.02 24.94
CA LEU A 164 -0.64 22.51 24.83
C LEU A 164 -1.43 22.48 26.16
N GLY A 165 -0.88 21.90 27.23
CA GLY A 165 -1.53 21.77 28.53
C GLY A 165 -2.82 20.94 28.52
N GLN A 166 -3.03 20.09 27.51
CA GLN A 166 -4.26 19.29 27.35
C GLN A 166 -3.95 17.84 26.96
N LYS A 167 -4.86 16.91 27.31
CA LYS A 167 -4.72 15.48 26.96
C LYS A 167 -5.26 15.17 25.57
N THR A 168 -6.21 15.97 25.08
CA THR A 168 -6.90 15.78 23.80
C THR A 168 -6.11 16.41 22.65
N ILE A 169 -4.98 15.80 22.28
CA ILE A 169 -4.05 16.32 21.27
C ILE A 169 -4.02 15.50 19.98
N TYR A 170 -4.49 14.25 20.03
CA TYR A 170 -4.41 13.33 18.90
C TYR A 170 -5.17 13.81 17.65
N PRO A 171 -6.35 14.43 17.74
CA PRO A 171 -7.01 15.04 16.58
C PRO A 171 -6.16 16.13 15.92
N ILE A 172 -5.48 16.96 16.72
CA ILE A 172 -4.62 18.05 16.21
C ILE A 172 -3.40 17.46 15.49
N ILE A 173 -2.74 16.44 16.09
CA ILE A 173 -1.61 15.74 15.47
C ILE A 173 -2.05 15.05 14.18
N ASN A 174 -3.20 14.37 14.17
CA ASN A 174 -3.72 13.73 12.96
C ASN A 174 -3.98 14.75 11.85
N HIS A 175 -4.58 15.90 12.16
CA HIS A 175 -4.82 16.97 11.20
C HIS A 175 -3.52 17.55 10.62
N LEU A 176 -2.46 17.67 11.45
CA LEU A 176 -1.12 18.05 10.97
C LEU A 176 -0.49 16.97 10.08
N LEU A 177 -0.72 15.68 10.39
CA LEU A 177 -0.28 14.56 9.56
C LEU A 177 -1.05 14.49 8.23
N GLU A 178 -2.38 14.72 8.25
CA GLU A 178 -3.23 14.80 7.05
C GLU A 178 -2.88 15.99 6.16
N LYS A 179 -2.53 17.13 6.76
CA LYS A 179 -1.98 18.29 6.05
C LYS A 179 -0.54 18.07 5.56
N GLU A 180 0.05 16.91 5.88
CA GLU A 180 1.43 16.56 5.54
C GLU A 180 2.50 17.56 6.05
N LEU A 181 2.25 18.23 7.16
CA LEU A 181 3.16 19.23 7.74
C LEU A 181 4.18 18.59 8.69
N ILE A 182 3.81 17.48 9.30
CA ILE A 182 4.67 16.71 10.21
C ILE A 182 4.73 15.23 9.78
N LEU A 183 5.78 14.55 10.22
CA LEU A 183 6.01 13.11 9.97
C LEU A 183 6.28 12.39 11.29
N VAL A 184 6.02 11.06 11.30
CA VAL A 184 6.46 10.16 12.37
C VAL A 184 7.92 9.79 12.12
N ALA A 185 8.78 9.86 13.13
CA ALA A 185 10.25 9.75 12.98
C ALA A 185 10.73 8.40 12.41
N GLU A 186 9.99 7.33 12.52
CA GLU A 186 10.30 6.04 11.90
C GLU A 186 10.43 6.14 10.36
N GLU A 187 9.92 7.21 9.75
CA GLU A 187 9.92 7.48 8.31
C GLU A 187 11.09 8.33 7.83
N VAL A 188 11.81 8.97 8.73
CA VAL A 188 12.92 9.91 8.40
C VAL A 188 14.09 9.24 7.67
N VAL A 189 14.13 7.89 7.62
CA VAL A 189 15.19 7.14 6.91
C VAL A 189 15.06 7.21 5.38
N GLN A 190 13.92 7.64 4.85
CA GLN A 190 13.75 7.85 3.40
C GLN A 190 13.41 9.31 3.11
N LYS A 191 14.33 10.03 2.49
CA LYS A 191 14.15 11.40 1.96
C LYS A 191 13.06 11.39 0.89
N TYR A 192 11.83 11.65 1.29
CA TYR A 192 10.72 11.84 0.37
C TYR A 192 10.42 13.33 0.22
N LYS A 193 10.42 13.81 -1.03
CA LYS A 193 9.90 15.14 -1.39
C LYS A 193 8.55 14.94 -2.08
N PRO A 194 7.45 15.52 -1.60
CA PRO A 194 6.20 15.51 -2.35
C PRO A 194 6.38 16.25 -3.66
N LEU A 195 5.71 15.79 -4.70
CA LEU A 195 5.61 16.54 -5.93
C LEU A 195 4.55 17.63 -5.73
N LEU A 196 4.98 18.84 -5.35
CA LEU A 196 4.11 19.99 -5.32
C LEU A 196 3.97 20.51 -6.76
N LYS A 197 2.76 20.44 -7.33
CA LYS A 197 2.44 21.16 -8.56
C LYS A 197 1.76 22.49 -8.24
N SER A 198 2.18 23.52 -8.94
CA SER A 198 1.55 24.85 -8.87
C SER A 198 0.34 24.87 -9.80
N PHE A 199 -0.82 25.17 -9.26
CA PHE A 199 -2.06 25.38 -10.00
C PHE A 199 -2.39 26.85 -10.07
N VAL A 200 -2.96 27.26 -11.19
CA VAL A 200 -3.35 28.64 -11.45
C VAL A 200 -4.87 28.74 -11.43
N THR A 201 -5.40 29.71 -10.71
CA THR A 201 -6.83 30.05 -10.71
C THR A 201 -6.99 31.51 -11.02
N LEU A 202 -8.03 31.87 -11.78
CA LEU A 202 -8.42 33.25 -11.99
C LEU A 202 -8.98 33.80 -10.68
N ASN A 203 -8.69 35.06 -10.37
CA ASN A 203 -9.26 35.72 -9.21
C ASN A 203 -10.78 35.83 -9.38
N ASP A 204 -11.54 35.55 -8.32
CA ASP A 204 -13.01 35.54 -8.30
C ASP A 204 -13.64 36.86 -8.81
N PHE A 205 -12.94 38.00 -8.65
CA PHE A 205 -13.35 39.29 -9.18
C PHE A 205 -13.51 39.29 -10.71
N TYR A 206 -12.70 38.53 -11.44
CA TYR A 206 -12.74 38.43 -12.90
C TYR A 206 -13.56 37.25 -13.43
N THR A 207 -14.35 36.61 -12.58
CA THR A 207 -15.34 35.62 -13.01
C THR A 207 -16.62 36.26 -13.56
N ASP A 208 -16.85 37.51 -13.24
CA ASP A 208 -17.94 38.30 -13.79
C ASP A 208 -17.63 38.81 -15.22
N GLU A 209 -18.63 38.76 -16.12
CA GLU A 209 -18.44 39.09 -17.54
C GLU A 209 -18.01 40.56 -17.80
N GLU A 210 -18.49 41.50 -17.00
CA GLU A 210 -18.13 42.91 -17.17
C GLU A 210 -16.68 43.14 -16.76
N ASN A 211 -16.26 42.62 -15.59
CA ASN A 211 -14.90 42.74 -15.10
C ASN A 211 -13.90 42.02 -16.01
N LEU A 212 -14.32 40.89 -16.60
CA LEU A 212 -13.50 40.14 -17.55
C LEU A 212 -13.29 40.94 -18.86
N LYS A 213 -14.33 41.65 -19.38
CA LYS A 213 -14.21 42.51 -20.56
C LYS A 213 -13.27 43.69 -20.31
N GLU A 214 -13.34 44.31 -19.14
CA GLU A 214 -12.39 45.39 -18.77
C GLU A 214 -10.95 44.86 -18.70
N LEU A 215 -10.75 43.63 -18.15
CA LEU A 215 -9.44 42.99 -18.10
C LEU A 215 -8.86 42.77 -19.50
N PHE A 216 -9.67 42.36 -20.48
CA PHE A 216 -9.23 42.21 -21.88
C PHE A 216 -8.72 43.55 -22.43
N ASN A 217 -9.44 44.66 -22.22
CA ASN A 217 -9.04 45.99 -22.68
C ASN A 217 -7.71 46.44 -22.03
N VAL A 218 -7.51 46.13 -20.73
CA VAL A 218 -6.28 46.45 -20.00
C VAL A 218 -5.09 45.63 -20.52
N LEU A 219 -5.31 44.38 -20.87
CA LEU A 219 -4.26 43.45 -21.33
C LEU A 219 -3.95 43.57 -22.83
N GLU A 220 -4.74 44.31 -23.61
CA GLU A 220 -4.50 44.54 -25.05
C GLU A 220 -3.09 45.07 -25.34
N LYS A 221 -2.56 45.91 -24.41
CA LYS A 221 -1.19 46.47 -24.50
C LYS A 221 -0.09 45.51 -24.02
N ALA A 222 -0.46 44.30 -23.57
CA ALA A 222 0.46 43.29 -23.04
C ALA A 222 0.20 41.90 -23.65
N PRO A 223 0.52 41.69 -24.94
CA PRO A 223 0.05 40.53 -25.71
C PRO A 223 0.39 39.18 -25.05
N LYS A 224 1.56 39.01 -24.44
CA LYS A 224 1.91 37.78 -23.73
C LYS A 224 1.08 37.52 -22.48
N GLN A 225 0.59 38.53 -21.79
CA GLN A 225 -0.33 38.40 -20.65
C GLN A 225 -1.74 38.07 -21.14
N LEU A 226 -2.14 38.63 -22.25
CA LEU A 226 -3.41 38.32 -22.91
C LEU A 226 -3.45 36.87 -23.40
N ASP A 227 -2.36 36.39 -24.02
CA ASP A 227 -2.23 35.00 -24.45
C ASP A 227 -2.37 34.02 -23.26
N ALA A 228 -1.79 34.35 -22.11
CA ALA A 228 -1.94 33.55 -20.90
C ALA A 228 -3.39 33.53 -20.37
N LEU A 229 -4.10 34.66 -20.43
CA LEU A 229 -5.52 34.71 -20.02
C LEU A 229 -6.40 33.87 -20.98
N LEU A 230 -6.19 34.03 -22.29
CA LEU A 230 -6.93 33.27 -23.31
C LEU A 230 -6.70 31.76 -23.18
N ALA A 231 -5.45 31.32 -22.97
CA ALA A 231 -5.11 29.94 -22.72
C ALA A 231 -5.77 29.42 -21.44
N TYR A 232 -5.80 30.22 -20.37
CA TYR A 232 -6.48 29.86 -19.13
C TYR A 232 -7.97 29.62 -19.36
N LEU A 233 -8.67 30.55 -20.02
CA LEU A 233 -10.11 30.44 -20.31
C LEU A 233 -10.44 29.27 -21.23
N LYS A 234 -9.54 28.93 -22.16
CA LYS A 234 -9.64 27.75 -23.01
C LYS A 234 -9.53 26.46 -22.17
N LEU A 235 -8.54 26.36 -21.29
CA LEU A 235 -8.32 25.21 -20.43
C LEU A 235 -9.42 25.07 -19.35
N GLN A 236 -9.96 26.17 -18.84
CA GLN A 236 -11.06 26.17 -17.87
C GLN A 236 -12.31 25.48 -18.38
N LYS A 237 -12.59 25.51 -19.71
CA LYS A 237 -13.72 24.81 -20.31
C LYS A 237 -13.63 23.28 -20.18
N LEU A 238 -12.45 22.73 -19.86
CA LEU A 238 -12.23 21.31 -19.66
C LEU A 238 -12.56 20.85 -18.22
N ASN A 239 -12.97 21.76 -17.34
CA ASN A 239 -13.31 21.52 -15.92
C ASN A 239 -12.22 20.81 -15.10
N LEU A 240 -10.94 20.96 -15.47
CA LEU A 240 -9.80 20.37 -14.77
C LEU A 240 -8.99 21.45 -14.04
N PRO A 241 -8.33 21.12 -12.92
CA PRO A 241 -7.40 22.05 -12.28
C PRO A 241 -6.23 22.36 -13.22
N ILE A 242 -6.05 23.63 -13.57
CA ILE A 242 -5.04 24.08 -14.54
C ILE A 242 -3.68 24.18 -13.86
N SER A 243 -2.73 23.33 -14.24
CA SER A 243 -1.36 23.43 -13.71
C SER A 243 -0.59 24.59 -14.38
N LYS A 244 0.36 25.16 -13.63
CA LYS A 244 1.25 26.21 -14.15
C LYS A 244 1.99 25.79 -15.42
N GLU A 245 2.41 24.51 -15.49
CA GLU A 245 3.12 23.94 -16.63
C GLU A 245 2.22 23.88 -17.85
N GLN A 246 1.00 23.34 -17.72
CA GLN A 246 0.01 23.29 -18.81
C GLN A 246 -0.37 24.68 -19.33
N LEU A 247 -0.51 25.66 -18.43
CA LEU A 247 -0.82 27.03 -18.83
C LEU A 247 0.33 27.66 -19.62
N LEU A 248 1.58 27.43 -19.23
CA LEU A 248 2.75 27.94 -19.92
C LEU A 248 2.95 27.28 -21.29
N GLU A 249 2.70 25.97 -21.41
CA GLU A 249 2.75 25.23 -22.68
C GLU A 249 1.68 25.69 -23.66
N GLU A 250 0.43 25.80 -23.21
CA GLU A 250 -0.71 26.18 -24.06
C GLU A 250 -0.63 27.65 -24.50
N SER A 251 -0.18 28.55 -23.61
CA SER A 251 -0.13 29.99 -23.88
C SER A 251 1.13 30.43 -24.64
N ASN A 252 2.15 29.56 -24.71
CA ASN A 252 3.48 29.92 -25.24
C ASN A 252 4.06 31.23 -24.62
N CYS A 253 3.59 31.59 -23.41
CA CYS A 253 4.05 32.74 -22.67
C CYS A 253 5.20 32.41 -21.75
N GLY A 254 6.10 33.36 -21.49
CA GLY A 254 7.22 33.13 -20.56
C GLY A 254 6.76 33.22 -19.11
N VAL A 255 7.54 32.60 -18.20
CA VAL A 255 7.30 32.62 -16.73
C VAL A 255 7.13 34.07 -16.18
N SER A 256 7.78 35.03 -16.79
CA SER A 256 7.69 36.46 -16.42
C SER A 256 6.31 37.06 -16.65
N ALA A 257 5.61 36.65 -17.72
CA ALA A 257 4.25 37.12 -17.99
C ALA A 257 3.25 36.57 -16.96
N LEU A 258 3.37 35.31 -16.61
CA LEU A 258 2.55 34.69 -15.56
C LEU A 258 2.83 35.31 -14.18
N LYS A 259 4.10 35.60 -13.85
CA LYS A 259 4.46 36.27 -12.62
C LYS A 259 3.82 37.68 -12.55
N SER A 260 3.89 38.44 -13.63
CA SER A 260 3.25 39.78 -13.70
C SER A 260 1.73 39.71 -13.51
N LEU A 261 1.05 38.66 -14.03
CA LEU A 261 -0.39 38.46 -13.80
C LEU A 261 -0.69 38.07 -12.35
N THR A 262 0.23 37.35 -11.70
CA THR A 262 0.11 37.01 -10.27
C THR A 262 0.37 38.24 -9.40
N ASP A 263 1.39 39.04 -9.71
CA ASP A 263 1.72 40.29 -8.99
C ASP A 263 0.59 41.34 -9.11
N LYS A 264 -0.19 41.27 -10.19
CA LYS A 264 -1.40 42.09 -10.41
C LYS A 264 -2.68 41.50 -9.81
N GLU A 265 -2.56 40.42 -9.06
CA GLU A 265 -3.68 39.69 -8.46
C GLU A 265 -4.75 39.20 -9.46
N ILE A 266 -4.41 39.08 -10.75
CA ILE A 266 -5.30 38.55 -11.79
C ILE A 266 -5.36 37.02 -11.68
N PHE A 267 -4.19 36.38 -11.48
CA PHE A 267 -4.10 34.97 -11.18
C PHE A 267 -3.63 34.72 -9.76
N LYS A 268 -4.21 33.70 -9.13
CA LYS A 268 -3.73 33.14 -7.87
C LYS A 268 -2.99 31.83 -8.19
N VAL A 269 -1.74 31.69 -7.74
CA VAL A 269 -0.96 30.49 -7.88
C VAL A 269 -0.95 29.74 -6.55
N MET A 270 -1.57 28.58 -6.50
CA MET A 270 -1.62 27.73 -5.31
C MET A 270 -0.77 26.48 -5.55
N LYS A 271 0.12 26.17 -4.62
CA LYS A 271 0.82 24.89 -4.61
C LYS A 271 -0.08 23.85 -3.94
N ARG A 272 -0.44 22.82 -4.68
CA ARG A 272 -1.16 21.67 -4.12
C ARG A 272 -0.30 20.43 -4.23
N PRO A 273 -0.25 19.58 -3.19
CA PRO A 273 0.36 18.27 -3.33
C PRO A 273 -0.41 17.53 -4.43
N VAL A 274 0.30 17.15 -5.47
CA VAL A 274 -0.24 16.25 -6.49
C VAL A 274 0.12 14.86 -6.07
N SER A 275 -0.89 14.00 -5.96
CA SER A 275 -0.63 12.57 -5.81
C SER A 275 0.38 12.15 -6.88
N ARG A 276 1.49 11.51 -6.50
CA ARG A 276 2.41 10.90 -7.45
C ARG A 276 1.77 9.72 -8.17
N LEU A 277 0.64 9.29 -7.68
CA LEU A 277 -0.29 8.42 -8.35
C LEU A 277 -0.94 9.28 -9.44
N ALA A 278 -0.25 9.41 -10.58
CA ALA A 278 -0.69 10.25 -11.70
C ALA A 278 -2.14 9.92 -12.05
N ASN A 279 -2.97 10.96 -12.01
CA ASN A 279 -4.27 10.90 -12.65
C ASN A 279 -4.02 10.90 -14.15
N HIS A 280 -4.12 9.76 -14.79
CA HIS A 280 -4.29 9.69 -16.23
C HIS A 280 -5.80 9.74 -16.48
N ASP A 281 -6.26 10.81 -17.13
CA ASP A 281 -7.65 10.96 -17.59
C ASP A 281 -7.95 10.05 -18.80
N GLU A 282 -7.32 8.89 -18.87
CA GLU A 282 -7.58 7.91 -19.91
C GLU A 282 -8.79 7.06 -19.50
N GLU A 283 -9.80 7.04 -20.34
CA GLU A 283 -10.91 6.11 -20.23
C GLU A 283 -10.39 4.67 -20.22
N PHE A 284 -10.93 3.89 -19.32
CA PHE A 284 -10.68 2.47 -19.15
C PHE A 284 -10.94 1.71 -20.47
N SER A 285 -9.89 1.15 -21.08
CA SER A 285 -10.05 0.30 -22.26
C SER A 285 -9.04 -0.84 -22.29
N VAL A 286 -9.53 -2.08 -22.27
CA VAL A 286 -8.72 -3.29 -22.43
C VAL A 286 -8.72 -3.69 -23.92
N ASN A 287 -7.86 -3.05 -24.72
CA ASN A 287 -7.81 -3.22 -26.17
C ASN A 287 -6.86 -4.34 -26.61
N PHE A 288 -7.04 -5.57 -26.13
CA PHE A 288 -6.36 -6.73 -26.69
C PHE A 288 -7.29 -7.95 -26.78
N GLN A 289 -7.02 -8.82 -27.75
CA GLN A 289 -7.71 -10.08 -27.89
C GLN A 289 -6.89 -11.22 -27.29
N LEU A 290 -7.55 -12.08 -26.54
CA LEU A 290 -6.95 -13.31 -26.06
C LEU A 290 -6.75 -14.29 -27.22
N ASN A 291 -5.63 -15.02 -27.22
CA ASN A 291 -5.45 -16.14 -28.15
C ASN A 291 -6.37 -17.32 -27.76
N PRO A 292 -6.56 -18.33 -28.64
CA PRO A 292 -7.47 -19.44 -28.37
C PRO A 292 -7.18 -20.19 -27.07
N GLY A 293 -5.90 -20.38 -26.72
CA GLY A 293 -5.49 -21.04 -25.47
C GLY A 293 -5.86 -20.21 -24.22
N GLN A 294 -5.67 -18.90 -24.29
CA GLN A 294 -6.06 -17.97 -23.22
C GLN A 294 -7.59 -17.87 -23.08
N GLN A 295 -8.33 -17.86 -24.20
CA GLN A 295 -9.79 -17.87 -24.18
C GLN A 295 -10.32 -19.16 -23.53
N THR A 296 -9.72 -20.30 -23.87
CA THR A 296 -10.05 -21.58 -23.25
C THR A 296 -9.77 -21.56 -21.75
N ALA A 297 -8.61 -21.03 -21.33
CA ALA A 297 -8.27 -20.90 -19.93
C ALA A 297 -9.26 -20.00 -19.17
N LEU A 298 -9.61 -18.83 -19.72
CA LEU A 298 -10.61 -17.92 -19.14
C LEU A 298 -11.97 -18.62 -18.97
N LYS A 299 -12.43 -19.33 -19.98
CA LYS A 299 -13.69 -20.10 -19.92
C LYS A 299 -13.65 -21.18 -18.83
N LEU A 300 -12.55 -21.95 -18.74
CA LEU A 300 -12.40 -22.99 -17.73
C LEU A 300 -12.29 -22.42 -16.31
N ILE A 301 -11.66 -21.24 -16.13
CA ILE A 301 -11.64 -20.54 -14.85
C ILE A 301 -13.06 -20.17 -14.43
N ASN A 302 -13.84 -19.53 -15.30
CA ASN A 302 -15.20 -19.12 -15.01
C ASN A 302 -16.10 -20.32 -14.68
N GLN A 303 -15.98 -21.41 -15.43
CA GLN A 303 -16.68 -22.68 -15.12
C GLN A 303 -16.25 -23.26 -13.76
N SER A 304 -14.96 -23.24 -13.46
CA SER A 304 -14.47 -23.73 -12.17
C SER A 304 -14.99 -22.88 -11.00
N PHE A 305 -15.20 -21.58 -11.20
CA PHE A 305 -15.74 -20.69 -10.19
C PHE A 305 -17.21 -20.91 -9.85
N GLU A 306 -17.94 -21.66 -10.66
CA GLU A 306 -19.31 -22.06 -10.32
C GLU A 306 -19.33 -23.02 -9.12
N GLU A 307 -18.33 -23.89 -9.00
CA GLU A 307 -18.23 -24.92 -7.95
C GLU A 307 -17.14 -24.68 -6.91
N LYS A 308 -16.10 -23.93 -7.28
CA LYS A 308 -14.89 -23.73 -6.45
C LYS A 308 -14.65 -22.23 -6.19
N ASP A 309 -14.10 -21.93 -5.03
CA ASP A 309 -13.71 -20.56 -4.69
C ASP A 309 -12.26 -20.24 -5.05
N VAL A 310 -11.43 -21.28 -5.23
CA VAL A 310 -10.00 -21.16 -5.54
C VAL A 310 -9.69 -21.94 -6.81
N VAL A 311 -9.00 -21.29 -7.75
CA VAL A 311 -8.52 -21.90 -8.99
C VAL A 311 -6.99 -21.74 -9.07
N LEU A 312 -6.29 -22.84 -9.32
CA LEU A 312 -4.87 -22.83 -9.68
C LEU A 312 -4.74 -22.73 -11.20
N LEU A 313 -4.21 -21.61 -11.68
CA LEU A 313 -3.82 -21.40 -13.07
C LEU A 313 -2.35 -21.81 -13.25
N HIS A 314 -2.12 -23.06 -13.62
CA HIS A 314 -0.80 -23.60 -13.91
C HIS A 314 -0.44 -23.32 -15.39
N GLY A 315 0.34 -22.29 -15.63
CA GLY A 315 0.71 -21.90 -17.01
C GLY A 315 2.21 -21.79 -17.16
N VAL A 316 2.77 -22.37 -18.21
CA VAL A 316 4.20 -22.25 -18.52
C VAL A 316 4.64 -20.79 -18.59
N THR A 317 5.93 -20.52 -18.39
CA THR A 317 6.49 -19.17 -18.53
C THR A 317 6.18 -18.61 -19.91
N ALA A 318 5.74 -17.35 -19.97
CA ALA A 318 5.29 -16.68 -21.20
C ALA A 318 4.04 -17.29 -21.86
N SER A 319 3.18 -18.00 -21.14
CA SER A 319 1.86 -18.43 -21.63
C SER A 319 0.84 -17.28 -21.70
N GLY A 320 1.14 -16.14 -21.07
CA GLY A 320 0.25 -14.99 -21.02
C GLY A 320 -0.78 -15.02 -19.90
N LYS A 321 -0.47 -15.65 -18.75
CA LYS A 321 -1.31 -15.65 -17.55
C LYS A 321 -1.82 -14.26 -17.18
N THR A 322 -0.93 -13.26 -17.23
CA THR A 322 -1.27 -11.87 -16.90
C THR A 322 -2.41 -11.30 -17.76
N GLN A 323 -2.48 -11.68 -19.04
CA GLN A 323 -3.56 -11.25 -19.93
C GLN A 323 -4.91 -11.88 -19.54
N VAL A 324 -4.90 -13.13 -19.07
CA VAL A 324 -6.09 -13.79 -18.53
C VAL A 324 -6.55 -13.08 -17.25
N TYR A 325 -5.61 -12.71 -16.34
CA TYR A 325 -5.96 -11.94 -15.13
C TYR A 325 -6.59 -10.59 -15.48
N ILE A 326 -6.02 -9.86 -16.45
CA ILE A 326 -6.53 -8.55 -16.85
C ILE A 326 -7.99 -8.69 -17.36
N LYS A 327 -8.30 -9.74 -18.14
CA LYS A 327 -9.67 -9.96 -18.61
C LYS A 327 -10.64 -10.32 -17.49
N LEU A 328 -10.23 -11.14 -16.51
CA LEU A 328 -11.04 -11.44 -15.33
C LEU A 328 -11.29 -10.19 -14.47
N ILE A 329 -10.27 -9.36 -14.29
CA ILE A 329 -10.39 -8.09 -13.58
C ILE A 329 -11.36 -7.15 -14.31
N GLU A 330 -11.25 -7.06 -15.64
CA GLU A 330 -12.16 -6.27 -16.49
C GLU A 330 -13.61 -6.73 -16.31
N GLU A 331 -13.88 -8.04 -16.37
CA GLU A 331 -15.22 -8.62 -16.17
C GLU A 331 -15.81 -8.22 -14.81
N ILE A 332 -15.01 -8.27 -13.74
CA ILE A 332 -15.46 -7.88 -12.39
C ILE A 332 -15.82 -6.39 -12.32
N ILE A 333 -14.95 -5.53 -12.86
CA ILE A 333 -15.13 -4.07 -12.75
C ILE A 333 -16.30 -3.60 -13.60
N GLN A 334 -16.50 -4.18 -14.79
CA GLN A 334 -17.58 -3.80 -15.69
C GLN A 334 -18.94 -4.30 -15.22
N ASN A 335 -19.01 -5.48 -14.63
CA ASN A 335 -20.26 -6.14 -14.27
C ASN A 335 -20.67 -5.93 -12.81
N THR A 336 -19.79 -5.41 -11.96
CA THR A 336 -20.04 -5.25 -10.52
C THR A 336 -19.41 -3.98 -9.98
N ASP A 337 -19.86 -3.55 -8.79
CA ASP A 337 -19.18 -2.51 -8.01
C ASP A 337 -18.03 -3.09 -7.15
N GLY A 338 -17.49 -4.23 -7.56
CA GLY A 338 -16.51 -5.01 -6.82
C GLY A 338 -15.11 -4.43 -6.86
N GLN A 339 -14.31 -4.83 -5.88
CA GLN A 339 -12.88 -4.55 -5.78
C GLN A 339 -12.07 -5.82 -6.06
N VAL A 340 -10.87 -5.64 -6.60
CA VAL A 340 -9.94 -6.72 -6.90
C VAL A 340 -8.60 -6.47 -6.22
N LEU A 341 -8.08 -7.48 -5.54
CA LEU A 341 -6.71 -7.49 -5.03
C LEU A 341 -5.82 -8.31 -5.96
N PHE A 342 -4.79 -7.70 -6.50
CA PHE A 342 -3.78 -8.37 -7.30
C PHE A 342 -2.44 -8.37 -6.56
N LEU A 343 -2.10 -9.52 -6.00
CA LEU A 343 -0.85 -9.72 -5.28
C LEU A 343 0.28 -10.12 -6.23
N LEU A 344 1.38 -9.43 -6.08
CA LEU A 344 2.64 -9.65 -6.79
C LEU A 344 3.79 -9.79 -5.79
N PRO A 345 4.80 -10.65 -6.05
CA PRO A 345 6.04 -10.62 -5.28
C PRO A 345 6.67 -9.23 -5.27
N GLU A 346 7.29 -8.82 -4.17
CA GLU A 346 7.92 -7.48 -4.07
C GLU A 346 8.91 -7.19 -5.21
N ILE A 347 9.66 -8.23 -5.65
CA ILE A 347 10.60 -8.14 -6.78
C ILE A 347 9.90 -7.97 -8.14
N ALA A 348 8.65 -8.41 -8.27
CA ALA A 348 7.86 -8.30 -9.49
C ALA A 348 7.07 -6.98 -9.57
N LEU A 349 6.89 -6.26 -8.45
CA LEU A 349 6.28 -4.93 -8.41
C LEU A 349 7.24 -3.87 -8.99
N THR A 350 7.67 -4.09 -10.22
CA THR A 350 8.51 -3.15 -10.97
C THR A 350 7.65 -2.04 -11.57
N THR A 351 8.27 -0.89 -11.83
CA THR A 351 7.62 0.22 -12.52
C THR A 351 6.94 -0.25 -13.81
N GLN A 352 7.59 -1.14 -14.55
CA GLN A 352 7.09 -1.66 -15.83
C GLN A 352 5.77 -2.41 -15.71
N ILE A 353 5.59 -3.30 -14.72
CA ILE A 353 4.33 -4.04 -14.56
C ILE A 353 3.22 -3.11 -14.05
N VAL A 354 3.56 -2.20 -13.15
CA VAL A 354 2.63 -1.19 -12.62
C VAL A 354 2.12 -0.31 -13.77
N GLU A 355 3.00 0.25 -14.59
CA GLU A 355 2.63 1.08 -15.74
C GLU A 355 1.78 0.28 -16.75
N ARG A 356 2.15 -0.97 -17.01
CA ARG A 356 1.37 -1.84 -17.90
C ARG A 356 -0.06 -2.04 -17.40
N ILE A 357 -0.26 -2.31 -16.12
CA ILE A 357 -1.60 -2.52 -15.56
C ILE A 357 -2.37 -1.19 -15.45
N LYS A 358 -1.69 -0.09 -15.11
CA LYS A 358 -2.29 1.26 -15.14
C LYS A 358 -2.82 1.64 -16.52
N HIS A 359 -2.11 1.27 -17.57
CA HIS A 359 -2.57 1.50 -18.93
C HIS A 359 -3.95 0.87 -19.23
N TYR A 360 -4.29 -0.25 -18.58
CA TYR A 360 -5.58 -0.91 -18.77
C TYR A 360 -6.69 -0.35 -17.87
N PHE A 361 -6.36 0.09 -16.67
CA PHE A 361 -7.36 0.42 -15.63
C PHE A 361 -7.34 1.88 -15.17
N GLY A 362 -6.45 2.70 -15.74
CA GLY A 362 -6.40 4.15 -15.49
C GLY A 362 -6.39 4.52 -14.02
N ASN A 363 -7.29 5.41 -13.62
CA ASN A 363 -7.41 5.94 -12.26
C ASN A 363 -8.09 4.98 -11.26
N ALA A 364 -8.67 3.88 -11.74
CA ALA A 364 -9.31 2.88 -10.87
C ALA A 364 -8.30 2.02 -10.09
N ILE A 365 -6.98 2.18 -10.36
CA ILE A 365 -5.93 1.35 -9.78
C ILE A 365 -5.20 2.05 -8.63
N GLY A 366 -5.04 1.35 -7.53
CA GLY A 366 -4.14 1.68 -6.43
C GLY A 366 -2.95 0.74 -6.37
N VAL A 367 -1.75 1.25 -6.05
CA VAL A 367 -0.56 0.42 -5.82
C VAL A 367 -0.20 0.50 -4.35
N TYR A 368 0.08 -0.64 -3.71
CA TYR A 368 0.41 -0.70 -2.29
C TYR A 368 1.64 -1.57 -2.02
N HIS A 369 2.73 -0.96 -1.57
CA HIS A 369 3.97 -1.66 -1.24
C HIS A 369 4.77 -0.95 -0.13
N SER A 370 5.78 -1.62 0.40
CA SER A 370 6.60 -1.17 1.53
C SER A 370 7.41 0.12 1.27
N LYS A 371 7.66 0.48 0.01
CA LYS A 371 8.42 1.68 -0.38
C LYS A 371 7.61 2.98 -0.32
N PHE A 372 6.28 2.91 -0.19
CA PHE A 372 5.47 4.11 0.00
C PHE A 372 5.67 4.67 1.39
N ASN A 373 5.67 6.01 1.47
CA ASN A 373 5.67 6.69 2.75
C ASN A 373 4.32 6.50 3.47
N ASN A 374 4.26 6.92 4.72
CA ASN A 374 3.10 6.69 5.57
C ASN A 374 1.86 7.46 5.10
N SER A 375 2.03 8.70 4.64
CA SER A 375 0.94 9.53 4.12
C SER A 375 0.32 8.91 2.86
N GLU A 376 1.15 8.43 1.93
CA GLU A 376 0.68 7.70 0.74
C GLU A 376 -0.07 6.42 1.13
N ARG A 377 0.44 5.69 2.11
CA ARG A 377 -0.21 4.46 2.60
C ARG A 377 -1.58 4.75 3.22
N VAL A 378 -1.73 5.85 3.97
CA VAL A 378 -3.02 6.30 4.52
C VAL A 378 -3.96 6.76 3.42
N GLU A 379 -3.47 7.49 2.42
CA GLU A 379 -4.28 7.89 1.26
C GLU A 379 -4.83 6.66 0.52
N ILE A 380 -3.97 5.67 0.24
CA ILE A 380 -4.39 4.41 -0.39
C ILE A 380 -5.38 3.67 0.50
N TRP A 381 -5.11 3.57 1.81
CA TRP A 381 -6.02 2.98 2.78
C TRP A 381 -7.43 3.57 2.67
N ASN A 382 -7.54 4.90 2.70
CA ASN A 382 -8.81 5.60 2.58
C ASN A 382 -9.48 5.39 1.22
N LYS A 383 -8.73 5.44 0.11
CA LYS A 383 -9.28 5.20 -1.23
C LYS A 383 -9.78 3.76 -1.42
N VAL A 384 -9.13 2.77 -0.79
CA VAL A 384 -9.63 1.38 -0.78
C VAL A 384 -10.90 1.29 0.06
N ARG A 385 -10.90 1.89 1.26
CA ARG A 385 -12.04 1.91 2.18
C ARG A 385 -13.28 2.56 1.56
N THR A 386 -13.12 3.62 0.80
CA THR A 386 -14.24 4.31 0.12
C THR A 386 -14.65 3.66 -1.21
N GLY A 387 -13.91 2.64 -1.67
CA GLY A 387 -14.15 2.01 -2.97
C GLY A 387 -13.72 2.84 -4.17
N ALA A 388 -12.99 3.95 -3.96
CA ALA A 388 -12.44 4.80 -5.03
C ALA A 388 -11.41 4.03 -5.89
N TYR A 389 -10.63 3.14 -5.27
CA TYR A 389 -9.82 2.18 -6.02
C TYR A 389 -10.57 0.86 -6.18
N LYS A 390 -10.70 0.42 -7.44
CA LYS A 390 -11.33 -0.85 -7.81
C LYS A 390 -10.30 -1.97 -7.96
N VAL A 391 -9.09 -1.67 -8.41
CA VAL A 391 -7.98 -2.63 -8.55
C VAL A 391 -6.84 -2.23 -7.66
N ILE A 392 -6.39 -3.10 -6.79
CA ILE A 392 -5.26 -2.87 -5.91
C ILE A 392 -4.13 -3.82 -6.28
N LEU A 393 -3.03 -3.27 -6.79
CA LEU A 393 -1.77 -3.99 -6.94
C LEU A 393 -0.98 -3.89 -5.65
N GLY A 394 -0.54 -5.01 -5.12
CA GLY A 394 0.22 -4.96 -3.89
C GLY A 394 1.14 -6.14 -3.63
N ALA A 395 2.08 -5.93 -2.72
CA ALA A 395 2.84 -7.01 -2.10
C ALA A 395 2.04 -7.67 -0.98
N ARG A 396 2.65 -8.61 -0.27
CA ARG A 396 2.04 -9.38 0.82
C ARG A 396 1.21 -8.56 1.82
N SER A 397 1.62 -7.32 2.15
CA SER A 397 0.91 -6.48 3.12
C SER A 397 -0.41 -5.91 2.62
N ALA A 398 -0.68 -5.98 1.32
CA ALA A 398 -1.94 -5.49 0.75
C ALA A 398 -3.17 -6.32 1.18
N VAL A 399 -2.98 -7.51 1.73
CA VAL A 399 -4.08 -8.33 2.30
C VAL A 399 -4.76 -7.66 3.51
N PHE A 400 -4.11 -6.68 4.14
CA PHE A 400 -4.65 -5.97 5.29
C PHE A 400 -5.52 -4.76 4.93
N LEU A 401 -5.60 -4.38 3.66
CA LEU A 401 -6.34 -3.20 3.23
C LEU A 401 -7.86 -3.33 3.48
N PRO A 402 -8.57 -2.21 3.72
CA PRO A 402 -9.96 -2.19 4.14
C PRO A 402 -10.93 -2.33 2.96
N PHE A 403 -10.93 -3.47 2.31
CA PHE A 403 -11.85 -3.77 1.22
C PHE A 403 -13.30 -3.76 1.71
N GLN A 404 -14.21 -3.19 0.91
CA GLN A 404 -15.65 -3.21 1.17
C GLN A 404 -16.34 -4.32 0.36
N HIS A 405 -16.05 -4.41 -0.92
CA HIS A 405 -16.71 -5.31 -1.86
C HIS A 405 -15.69 -6.13 -2.65
N LEU A 406 -14.77 -6.82 -1.96
CA LEU A 406 -13.78 -7.67 -2.60
C LEU A 406 -14.48 -8.82 -3.34
N LYS A 407 -14.18 -8.99 -4.65
CA LYS A 407 -14.79 -10.01 -5.52
C LYS A 407 -13.78 -10.99 -6.10
N LEU A 408 -12.52 -10.54 -6.26
CA LEU A 408 -11.47 -11.38 -6.81
C LEU A 408 -10.15 -11.08 -6.12
N ILE A 409 -9.40 -12.13 -5.82
CA ILE A 409 -7.98 -12.03 -5.47
C ILE A 409 -7.16 -12.80 -6.49
N VAL A 410 -6.19 -12.15 -7.08
CA VAL A 410 -5.19 -12.76 -7.96
C VAL A 410 -3.87 -12.82 -7.18
N VAL A 411 -3.27 -14.00 -7.07
CA VAL A 411 -1.94 -14.20 -6.48
C VAL A 411 -1.03 -14.72 -7.59
N ASP A 412 -0.26 -13.83 -8.20
CA ASP A 412 0.69 -14.22 -9.23
C ASP A 412 1.99 -14.74 -8.63
N GLU A 413 2.62 -15.71 -9.29
CA GLU A 413 3.80 -16.44 -8.78
C GLU A 413 3.57 -16.92 -7.32
N GLU A 414 2.44 -17.63 -7.09
CA GLU A 414 1.94 -18.02 -5.75
C GLU A 414 2.94 -18.82 -4.90
N HIS A 415 3.91 -19.46 -5.57
CA HIS A 415 4.98 -20.24 -4.95
C HIS A 415 6.10 -19.39 -4.33
N GLU A 416 6.12 -18.07 -4.60
CA GLU A 416 7.24 -17.20 -4.24
C GLU A 416 7.39 -17.07 -2.72
N PRO A 417 8.59 -17.35 -2.15
CA PRO A 417 8.81 -17.26 -0.71
C PRO A 417 8.58 -15.88 -0.09
N SER A 418 8.65 -14.80 -0.89
CA SER A 418 8.44 -13.42 -0.41
C SER A 418 7.02 -13.15 0.09
N TYR A 419 6.05 -14.01 -0.21
CA TYR A 419 4.72 -13.96 0.39
C TYR A 419 4.69 -14.37 1.87
N LYS A 420 5.75 -15.02 2.38
CA LYS A 420 5.90 -15.34 3.79
C LYS A 420 6.54 -14.18 4.55
N GLN A 421 5.89 -13.72 5.61
CA GLN A 421 6.50 -12.85 6.61
C GLN A 421 7.17 -13.70 7.68
N TYR A 422 8.49 -13.53 7.87
CA TYR A 422 9.24 -14.27 8.87
C TYR A 422 9.33 -13.53 10.19
N ASP A 423 9.47 -12.20 10.14
CA ASP A 423 9.55 -11.31 11.28
C ASP A 423 9.13 -9.89 10.86
N PRO A 424 8.47 -9.11 11.74
CA PRO A 424 7.89 -9.49 13.03
C PRO A 424 6.60 -10.34 12.91
N ALA A 425 6.00 -10.70 14.04
CA ALA A 425 4.65 -11.26 14.06
C ALA A 425 3.63 -10.23 13.49
N PRO A 426 2.54 -10.71 12.87
CA PRO A 426 2.18 -12.10 12.53
C PRO A 426 3.09 -12.68 11.46
N ARG A 427 3.51 -13.94 11.65
CA ARG A 427 4.36 -14.66 10.68
C ARG A 427 3.51 -15.35 9.62
N TYR A 428 2.72 -14.57 8.92
CA TYR A 428 1.70 -15.05 7.96
C TYR A 428 2.28 -15.36 6.58
N GLN A 429 1.56 -16.22 5.85
CA GLN A 429 1.74 -16.47 4.41
C GLN A 429 0.61 -15.75 3.67
N ALA A 430 0.94 -14.76 2.84
CA ALA A 430 -0.07 -13.90 2.21
C ALA A 430 -0.96 -14.66 1.21
N ARG A 431 -0.44 -15.67 0.51
CA ARG A 431 -1.23 -16.56 -0.34
C ARG A 431 -2.35 -17.23 0.46
N ASP A 432 -2.01 -17.86 1.57
CA ASP A 432 -2.98 -18.61 2.40
C ASP A 432 -3.94 -17.65 3.11
N ALA A 433 -3.42 -16.52 3.59
CA ALA A 433 -4.22 -15.45 4.17
C ALA A 433 -5.22 -14.86 3.17
N SER A 434 -4.83 -14.75 1.89
CA SER A 434 -5.71 -14.28 0.81
C SER A 434 -6.90 -15.20 0.57
N ILE A 435 -6.70 -16.51 0.68
CA ILE A 435 -7.79 -17.49 0.52
C ILE A 435 -8.81 -17.32 1.64
N TYR A 436 -8.37 -17.10 2.87
CA TYR A 436 -9.30 -16.87 3.97
C TYR A 436 -9.96 -15.48 3.88
N LEU A 437 -9.22 -14.44 3.47
CA LEU A 437 -9.80 -13.12 3.21
C LEU A 437 -10.90 -13.20 2.14
N ALA A 438 -10.65 -13.93 1.05
CA ALA A 438 -11.64 -14.16 0.00
C ALA A 438 -12.87 -14.89 0.54
N HIS A 439 -12.70 -15.92 1.38
CA HIS A 439 -13.81 -16.62 2.03
C HIS A 439 -14.69 -15.65 2.84
N LEU A 440 -14.10 -14.75 3.62
CA LEU A 440 -14.85 -13.75 4.40
C LEU A 440 -15.65 -12.77 3.52
N HIS A 441 -15.16 -12.47 2.33
CA HIS A 441 -15.81 -11.57 1.36
C HIS A 441 -16.68 -12.29 0.34
N GLN A 442 -16.75 -13.64 0.36
CA GLN A 442 -17.37 -14.46 -0.69
C GLN A 442 -16.78 -14.12 -2.07
N ALA A 443 -15.48 -13.92 -2.11
CA ALA A 443 -14.70 -13.59 -3.30
C ALA A 443 -14.05 -14.84 -3.89
N LYS A 444 -13.68 -14.79 -5.17
CA LYS A 444 -12.94 -15.85 -5.85
C LYS A 444 -11.43 -15.60 -5.79
N VAL A 445 -10.64 -16.68 -5.88
CA VAL A 445 -9.17 -16.61 -5.83
C VAL A 445 -8.56 -17.32 -7.03
N ILE A 446 -7.62 -16.64 -7.68
CA ILE A 446 -6.74 -17.28 -8.66
C ILE A 446 -5.33 -17.31 -8.11
N LEU A 447 -4.77 -18.51 -8.06
CA LEU A 447 -3.37 -18.75 -7.77
C LEU A 447 -2.67 -19.03 -9.10
N GLY A 448 -1.76 -18.16 -9.53
CA GLY A 448 -1.07 -18.30 -10.79
C GLY A 448 0.39 -18.66 -10.61
N SER A 449 0.88 -19.66 -11.35
CA SER A 449 2.29 -20.04 -11.34
C SER A 449 2.68 -20.85 -12.57
N ALA A 450 3.96 -20.77 -12.94
CA ALA A 450 4.58 -21.72 -13.86
C ALA A 450 5.13 -22.94 -13.13
N THR A 451 5.45 -22.79 -11.86
CA THR A 451 6.03 -23.79 -10.96
C THR A 451 5.26 -23.77 -9.64
N PRO A 452 4.01 -24.26 -9.61
CA PRO A 452 3.16 -24.20 -8.43
C PRO A 452 3.82 -24.79 -7.19
N SER A 453 3.47 -24.22 -6.02
CA SER A 453 3.86 -24.81 -4.75
C SER A 453 3.22 -26.20 -4.61
N LEU A 454 3.88 -27.07 -3.86
CA LEU A 454 3.42 -28.44 -3.65
C LEU A 454 2.02 -28.46 -3.01
N GLU A 455 1.78 -27.57 -2.07
CA GLU A 455 0.51 -27.44 -1.37
C GLU A 455 -0.64 -27.05 -2.31
N SER A 456 -0.43 -26.02 -3.15
CA SER A 456 -1.44 -25.56 -4.10
C SER A 456 -1.74 -26.60 -5.16
N TYR A 457 -0.69 -27.23 -5.69
CA TYR A 457 -0.84 -28.27 -6.70
C TYR A 457 -1.54 -29.52 -6.13
N TYR A 458 -1.17 -29.96 -4.93
CA TYR A 458 -1.84 -31.07 -4.24
C TYR A 458 -3.33 -30.79 -3.99
N ASN A 459 -3.67 -29.58 -3.47
CA ASN A 459 -5.06 -29.20 -3.28
C ASN A 459 -5.86 -29.20 -4.59
N ALA A 460 -5.24 -28.80 -5.70
CA ALA A 460 -5.86 -28.85 -7.02
C ALA A 460 -6.08 -30.31 -7.50
N LEU A 461 -5.09 -31.19 -7.33
CA LEU A 461 -5.22 -32.62 -7.67
C LEU A 461 -6.29 -33.33 -6.82
N GLN A 462 -6.45 -32.95 -5.55
CA GLN A 462 -7.50 -33.48 -4.67
C GLN A 462 -8.89 -32.86 -4.94
N GLY A 463 -9.03 -32.02 -5.96
CA GLY A 463 -10.30 -31.39 -6.31
C GLY A 463 -10.78 -30.32 -5.33
N LYS A 464 -9.97 -29.92 -4.34
CA LYS A 464 -10.27 -28.82 -3.43
C LYS A 464 -10.19 -27.48 -4.16
N TYR A 465 -9.23 -27.32 -5.06
CA TYR A 465 -9.12 -26.18 -5.97
C TYR A 465 -9.48 -26.62 -7.40
N GLY A 466 -9.95 -25.67 -8.23
CA GLY A 466 -9.99 -25.87 -9.67
C GLY A 466 -8.57 -25.91 -10.23
N LEU A 467 -8.32 -26.71 -11.26
CA LEU A 467 -7.05 -26.76 -11.98
C LEU A 467 -7.26 -26.36 -13.43
N VAL A 468 -6.60 -25.30 -13.86
CA VAL A 468 -6.58 -24.85 -15.25
C VAL A 468 -5.14 -24.81 -15.73
N GLU A 469 -4.85 -25.48 -16.85
CA GLU A 469 -3.50 -25.58 -17.39
C GLU A 469 -3.34 -24.78 -18.69
N MET A 470 -2.25 -24.03 -18.81
CA MET A 470 -1.82 -23.35 -20.04
C MET A 470 -0.46 -23.91 -20.45
N LYS A 471 -0.45 -24.89 -21.35
CA LYS A 471 0.75 -25.68 -21.74
C LYS A 471 1.58 -25.03 -22.84
N GLU A 472 1.03 -24.04 -23.55
CA GLU A 472 1.68 -23.41 -24.69
C GLU A 472 2.17 -22.01 -24.35
N ARG A 473 3.32 -21.64 -24.90
CA ARG A 473 3.82 -20.27 -24.84
C ARG A 473 3.08 -19.38 -25.84
N PHE A 474 2.96 -18.11 -25.50
CA PHE A 474 2.42 -17.11 -26.40
C PHE A 474 3.25 -17.08 -27.70
N GLY A 475 2.59 -17.08 -28.87
CA GLY A 475 3.26 -17.07 -30.17
C GLY A 475 3.78 -18.43 -30.64
N GLY A 476 3.43 -19.54 -29.98
CA GLY A 476 3.81 -20.89 -30.42
C GLY A 476 5.28 -21.24 -30.21
N VAL A 477 6.01 -20.46 -29.39
CA VAL A 477 7.41 -20.70 -29.10
C VAL A 477 7.58 -22.01 -28.33
N GLN A 478 8.34 -22.96 -28.90
CA GLN A 478 8.59 -24.24 -28.26
C GLN A 478 9.43 -24.09 -27.00
N LEU A 479 9.26 -25.05 -26.07
CA LEU A 479 10.14 -25.16 -24.91
C LEU A 479 11.56 -25.56 -25.37
N PRO A 480 12.60 -25.09 -24.69
CA PRO A 480 13.98 -25.48 -25.00
C PRO A 480 14.18 -26.96 -24.74
N ASN A 481 15.09 -27.57 -25.50
CA ASN A 481 15.57 -28.92 -25.19
C ASN A 481 16.28 -28.92 -23.83
N GLN A 482 15.97 -29.92 -23.02
CA GLN A 482 16.54 -30.06 -21.68
C GLN A 482 17.33 -31.34 -21.62
N GLN A 483 18.59 -31.23 -21.17
CA GLN A 483 19.47 -32.38 -20.92
C GLN A 483 19.85 -32.41 -19.45
N VAL A 484 19.54 -33.51 -18.78
CA VAL A 484 19.92 -33.71 -17.38
C VAL A 484 21.21 -34.52 -17.34
N VAL A 485 22.22 -33.99 -16.64
CA VAL A 485 23.52 -34.66 -16.49
C VAL A 485 23.75 -35.00 -15.02
N SER A 486 24.04 -36.25 -14.72
CA SER A 486 24.37 -36.72 -13.36
C SER A 486 25.80 -36.34 -13.01
N ILE A 487 25.96 -35.35 -12.13
CA ILE A 487 27.29 -34.95 -11.60
C ILE A 487 27.97 -36.11 -10.87
N ALA A 488 27.20 -36.95 -10.17
CA ALA A 488 27.77 -38.13 -9.47
C ALA A 488 28.41 -39.14 -10.44
N GLU A 489 27.78 -39.39 -11.60
CA GLU A 489 28.34 -40.26 -12.63
C GLU A 489 29.57 -39.65 -13.32
N GLU A 490 29.50 -38.38 -13.70
CA GLU A 490 30.62 -37.64 -14.28
C GLU A 490 31.84 -37.63 -13.34
N THR A 491 31.61 -37.46 -12.03
CA THR A 491 32.65 -37.51 -11.00
C THR A 491 33.28 -38.90 -10.91
N LYS A 492 32.44 -39.97 -10.90
CA LYS A 492 32.94 -41.35 -10.89
C LYS A 492 33.77 -41.67 -12.15
N ARG A 493 33.35 -41.18 -13.30
CA ARG A 493 34.07 -41.33 -14.58
C ARG A 493 35.31 -40.44 -14.70
N LYS A 494 35.55 -39.51 -13.74
CA LYS A 494 36.63 -38.51 -13.75
C LYS A 494 36.63 -37.62 -14.99
N THR A 495 35.44 -37.31 -15.53
CA THR A 495 35.23 -36.47 -16.72
C THR A 495 34.90 -35.04 -16.38
N MET A 496 34.76 -34.70 -15.10
CA MET A 496 34.54 -33.32 -14.66
C MET A 496 35.76 -32.43 -14.90
N VAL A 497 35.51 -31.23 -15.42
CA VAL A 497 36.49 -30.16 -15.52
C VAL A 497 36.15 -29.09 -14.48
N SER A 498 36.85 -29.11 -13.35
CA SER A 498 36.49 -28.31 -12.17
C SER A 498 35.05 -28.63 -11.69
N TYR A 499 34.14 -27.67 -11.74
CA TYR A 499 32.73 -27.82 -11.35
C TYR A 499 31.80 -28.14 -12.53
N PHE A 500 32.33 -28.27 -13.76
CA PHE A 500 31.55 -28.46 -14.97
C PHE A 500 31.63 -29.90 -15.47
N SER A 501 30.50 -30.42 -15.92
CA SER A 501 30.47 -31.75 -16.57
C SER A 501 31.10 -31.67 -17.97
N SER A 502 31.63 -32.78 -18.44
CA SER A 502 32.18 -32.90 -19.80
C SER A 502 31.16 -32.56 -20.87
N VAL A 503 29.89 -32.93 -20.64
CA VAL A 503 28.76 -32.60 -21.54
C VAL A 503 28.53 -31.11 -21.62
N LEU A 504 28.49 -30.40 -20.49
CA LEU A 504 28.31 -28.95 -20.47
C LEU A 504 29.43 -28.21 -21.17
N ILE A 505 30.70 -28.61 -20.96
CA ILE A 505 31.86 -28.02 -21.64
C ILE A 505 31.73 -28.18 -23.16
N LYS A 506 31.38 -29.40 -23.62
CA LYS A 506 31.18 -29.68 -25.03
C LYS A 506 30.08 -28.82 -25.66
N ASP A 507 28.98 -28.63 -24.97
CA ASP A 507 27.88 -27.80 -25.47
C ASP A 507 28.25 -26.32 -25.48
N ILE A 508 29.02 -25.84 -24.49
CA ILE A 508 29.56 -24.47 -24.47
C ILE A 508 30.47 -24.26 -25.67
N ASP A 509 31.41 -25.16 -25.90
CA ASP A 509 32.36 -25.07 -27.04
C ASP A 509 31.63 -25.08 -28.38
N LEU A 510 30.61 -25.92 -28.51
CA LEU A 510 29.76 -25.97 -29.71
C LEU A 510 29.01 -24.64 -29.94
N ALA A 511 28.40 -24.07 -28.91
CA ALA A 511 27.70 -22.80 -29.01
C ALA A 511 28.65 -21.65 -29.37
N LEU A 512 29.83 -21.59 -28.73
CA LEU A 512 30.83 -20.57 -29.01
C LEU A 512 31.40 -20.69 -30.43
N SER A 513 31.62 -21.94 -30.91
CA SER A 513 32.07 -22.17 -32.29
C SER A 513 31.09 -21.67 -33.33
N LYS A 514 29.78 -21.70 -33.02
CA LYS A 514 28.68 -21.15 -33.83
C LYS A 514 28.49 -19.65 -33.63
N LYS A 515 29.27 -18.99 -32.77
CA LYS A 515 29.11 -17.59 -32.36
C LYS A 515 27.77 -17.32 -31.64
N GLU A 516 27.24 -18.34 -31.00
CA GLU A 516 26.06 -18.24 -30.16
C GLU A 516 26.43 -17.80 -28.74
N GLN A 517 25.46 -17.24 -27.99
CA GLN A 517 25.66 -16.81 -26.61
C GLN A 517 25.39 -17.95 -25.63
N VAL A 518 26.15 -18.00 -24.54
CA VAL A 518 25.99 -18.95 -23.48
C VAL A 518 25.65 -18.22 -22.18
N VAL A 519 24.60 -18.66 -21.49
CA VAL A 519 24.22 -18.14 -20.17
C VAL A 519 24.42 -19.26 -19.13
N LEU A 520 25.34 -19.05 -18.20
CA LEU A 520 25.54 -19.94 -17.07
C LEU A 520 24.73 -19.44 -15.87
N PHE A 521 23.80 -20.26 -15.43
CA PHE A 521 22.99 -19.96 -14.25
C PHE A 521 23.44 -20.83 -13.07
N GLN A 522 23.88 -20.18 -12.00
CA GLN A 522 24.16 -20.83 -10.72
C GLN A 522 23.20 -20.28 -9.67
N ASN A 523 22.37 -21.14 -9.11
CA ASN A 523 21.39 -20.75 -8.09
C ASN A 523 22.05 -20.54 -6.72
N ARG A 524 23.03 -19.60 -6.67
CA ARG A 524 23.72 -19.17 -5.46
C ARG A 524 23.95 -17.67 -5.50
N ARG A 525 23.63 -16.99 -4.40
CA ARG A 525 23.91 -15.56 -4.25
C ARG A 525 25.29 -15.36 -3.61
N GLY A 526 26.13 -14.58 -4.28
CA GLY A 526 27.47 -14.23 -3.79
C GLY A 526 28.49 -15.37 -3.83
N TYR A 527 29.71 -15.10 -3.36
CA TYR A 527 30.82 -16.05 -3.31
C TYR A 527 30.62 -17.11 -2.21
N ALA A 528 30.20 -16.66 -1.02
CA ALA A 528 29.84 -17.53 0.09
C ALA A 528 28.51 -17.06 0.69
N THR A 529 27.54 -17.96 0.73
CA THR A 529 26.21 -17.66 1.27
C THR A 529 26.20 -17.45 2.78
N ILE A 530 27.17 -18.04 3.49
CA ILE A 530 27.34 -17.95 4.93
C ILE A 530 28.82 -17.93 5.23
N LEU A 531 29.25 -17.01 6.11
CA LEU A 531 30.54 -17.07 6.80
C LEU A 531 30.28 -17.55 8.22
N ILE A 532 31.03 -18.55 8.63
CA ILE A 532 30.95 -19.11 9.98
C ILE A 532 32.34 -18.99 10.62
N CYS A 533 32.39 -18.44 11.82
CA CYS A 533 33.62 -18.42 12.60
C CYS A 533 34.04 -19.86 12.95
N ALA A 534 35.24 -20.26 12.53
CA ALA A 534 35.75 -21.61 12.78
C ALA A 534 35.94 -21.92 14.28
N THR A 535 36.10 -20.88 15.12
CA THR A 535 36.36 -21.04 16.56
C THR A 535 35.08 -21.12 17.38
N CYS A 536 34.08 -20.25 17.10
CA CYS A 536 32.89 -20.11 17.96
C CYS A 536 31.56 -20.37 17.23
N GLY A 537 31.60 -20.66 15.91
CA GLY A 537 30.37 -20.87 15.12
C GLY A 537 29.54 -19.61 14.81
N TYR A 538 30.02 -18.44 15.19
CA TYR A 538 29.31 -17.17 14.93
C TYR A 538 29.11 -16.93 13.45
N THR A 539 27.90 -16.55 13.07
CA THR A 539 27.53 -16.16 11.70
C THR A 539 27.05 -14.72 11.70
N PRO A 540 27.67 -13.81 10.93
CA PRO A 540 27.21 -12.43 10.80
C PRO A 540 25.79 -12.38 10.23
N LYS A 541 24.88 -11.70 10.93
CA LYS A 541 23.51 -11.48 10.51
C LYS A 541 23.26 -10.03 10.12
N CYS A 542 22.26 -9.81 9.26
CA CYS A 542 21.81 -8.48 8.94
C CYS A 542 21.09 -7.86 10.14
N VAL A 543 21.44 -6.62 10.47
CA VAL A 543 20.81 -5.90 11.58
C VAL A 543 19.34 -5.55 11.32
N ASN A 544 18.93 -5.52 10.05
CA ASN A 544 17.57 -5.13 9.64
C ASN A 544 16.66 -6.32 9.33
N CYS A 545 17.21 -7.48 8.95
CA CYS A 545 16.45 -8.61 8.37
C CYS A 545 16.64 -9.93 9.10
N ASP A 546 17.51 -9.99 10.10
CA ASP A 546 17.89 -11.22 10.86
C ASP A 546 18.30 -12.42 9.96
N VAL A 547 18.71 -12.17 8.73
CA VAL A 547 19.23 -13.18 7.80
C VAL A 547 20.76 -13.15 7.77
N SER A 548 21.38 -14.27 7.48
CA SER A 548 22.84 -14.32 7.32
C SER A 548 23.29 -13.44 6.17
N LEU A 549 24.37 -12.68 6.40
CA LEU A 549 24.98 -11.85 5.37
C LEU A 549 25.77 -12.72 4.39
N THR A 550 25.67 -12.39 3.10
CA THR A 550 26.37 -13.07 2.00
C THR A 550 27.67 -12.34 1.70
N TYR A 551 28.79 -13.06 1.64
CA TYR A 551 30.09 -12.50 1.30
C TYR A 551 30.28 -12.38 -0.21
N HIS A 552 30.63 -11.17 -0.65
CA HIS A 552 30.97 -10.86 -2.05
C HIS A 552 32.47 -10.65 -2.20
N LYS A 553 33.15 -11.62 -2.84
CA LYS A 553 34.60 -11.57 -3.01
C LYS A 553 35.07 -10.37 -3.84
N SER A 554 34.28 -9.91 -4.80
CA SER A 554 34.62 -8.79 -5.68
C SER A 554 34.66 -7.45 -4.94
N SER A 555 33.81 -7.26 -3.95
CA SER A 555 33.75 -6.05 -3.11
C SER A 555 34.45 -6.20 -1.77
N GLY A 556 34.79 -7.42 -1.35
CA GLY A 556 35.32 -7.72 -0.02
C GLY A 556 34.35 -7.48 1.12
N LYS A 557 33.06 -7.33 0.84
CA LYS A 557 32.03 -6.94 1.79
C LYS A 557 30.99 -8.04 2.01
N LEU A 558 30.32 -7.95 3.16
CA LEU A 558 29.14 -8.72 3.49
C LEU A 558 27.88 -7.93 3.12
N HIS A 559 26.96 -8.52 2.36
CA HIS A 559 25.74 -7.88 1.90
C HIS A 559 24.51 -8.65 2.34
N CYS A 560 23.49 -7.92 2.74
CA CYS A 560 22.14 -8.44 2.86
C CYS A 560 21.43 -8.31 1.51
N HIS A 561 21.02 -9.42 0.92
CA HIS A 561 20.28 -9.42 -0.35
C HIS A 561 18.80 -9.06 -0.22
N TYR A 562 18.30 -8.88 1.02
CA TYR A 562 16.91 -8.47 1.26
C TYR A 562 16.76 -6.96 1.38
N CYS A 563 17.63 -6.30 2.16
CA CYS A 563 17.52 -4.85 2.41
C CYS A 563 18.70 -4.03 1.87
N GLY A 564 19.72 -4.68 1.29
CA GLY A 564 20.90 -3.99 0.77
C GLY A 564 21.93 -3.57 1.82
N PHE A 565 21.73 -3.90 3.11
CA PHE A 565 22.70 -3.61 4.17
C PHE A 565 24.06 -4.21 3.84
N GLN A 566 25.16 -3.41 4.08
CA GLN A 566 26.55 -3.79 3.82
C GLN A 566 27.40 -3.61 5.06
#